data_63c440187776991507890a808bfa6ea8
#
_entry.id   63c440187776991507890a808bfa6ea8
#
_cell.length_a   1.000
_cell.length_b   1.000
_cell.length_c   1.000
_cell.angle_alpha   90.00
_cell.angle_beta   90.00
_cell.angle_gamma   90.00
#
_symmetry.space_group_name_H-M   'P 1'
#
loop_
_entity.id
_entity.type
_entity.pdbx_description
1 polymer ?
#
loop_
_entity_poly.entity_id
_entity_poly.type
_entity_poly.pdbx_seq_one_letter_code
_entity_poly.pdbx_strand_id
1 'polypeptide(L)'
;MSGNPLYSFLTSRLNSWAANNIKGVDISFGIDQYDKTTDGTKSTATSYSYKVSKTLFNDRFKIVVGGNYSTDADQDENLAENLVNDVAVEYMLNRSGSMYVRVFRHVGYESILEGEITQTGVGFVLKRKINRLSDIFRRQRTLTPQPSHNNPQPAQQ
;
A
#
# COMPACT_ATOMS: atom_id res chain seq x y z
N MET A 1 16.52 8.39 16.11
CA MET A 1 16.55 9.18 14.86
C MET A 1 15.46 10.23 14.96
N SER A 2 15.82 11.45 15.30
CA SER A 2 14.87 12.58 15.33
C SER A 2 14.85 13.19 13.93
N GLY A 3 13.85 12.84 13.15
CA GLY A 3 13.60 13.51 11.87
C GLY A 3 13.48 15.02 12.11
N ASN A 4 14.03 15.81 11.19
CA ASN A 4 13.99 17.25 11.29
C ASN A 4 12.52 17.73 11.37
N PRO A 5 12.12 18.45 12.44
CA PRO A 5 10.72 18.85 12.63
C PRO A 5 10.18 19.74 11.51
N LEU A 6 11.06 20.46 10.79
CA LEU A 6 10.68 21.24 9.62
C LEU A 6 10.19 20.35 8.47
N TYR A 7 10.83 19.21 8.21
CA TYR A 7 10.40 18.29 7.16
C TYR A 7 9.06 17.62 7.48
N SER A 8 8.86 17.24 8.74
CA SER A 8 7.57 16.71 9.20
C SER A 8 6.45 17.73 9.05
N PHE A 9 6.73 18.99 9.36
CA PHE A 9 5.78 20.08 9.19
C PHE A 9 5.45 20.33 7.70
N LEU A 10 6.46 20.40 6.83
CA LEU A 10 6.29 20.59 5.39
C LEU A 10 5.50 19.44 4.77
N THR A 11 5.86 18.20 5.09
CA THR A 11 5.15 17.00 4.62
C THR A 11 3.68 17.01 5.05
N SER A 12 3.40 17.36 6.30
CA SER A 12 2.04 17.47 6.81
C SER A 12 1.23 18.54 6.07
N ARG A 13 1.84 19.70 5.78
CA ARG A 13 1.20 20.78 5.06
C ARG A 13 0.90 20.43 3.61
N LEU A 14 1.86 19.81 2.92
CA LEU A 14 1.69 19.36 1.54
C LEU A 14 0.58 18.30 1.44
N ASN A 15 0.57 17.32 2.34
CA ASN A 15 -0.45 16.28 2.37
C ASN A 15 -1.84 16.86 2.67
N SER A 16 -1.93 17.81 3.61
CA SER A 16 -3.20 18.49 3.92
C SER A 16 -3.71 19.33 2.75
N TRP A 17 -2.82 20.02 2.06
CA TRP A 17 -3.15 20.79 0.86
C TRP A 17 -3.67 19.88 -0.26
N ALA A 18 -2.98 18.78 -0.53
CA ALA A 18 -3.36 17.82 -1.56
C ALA A 18 -4.75 17.22 -1.26
N ALA A 19 -4.99 16.78 -0.03
CA ALA A 19 -6.26 16.23 0.39
C ALA A 19 -7.44 17.21 0.25
N ASN A 20 -7.19 18.51 0.46
CA ASN A 20 -8.24 19.53 0.39
C ASN A 20 -8.48 20.06 -1.03
N ASN A 21 -7.47 20.06 -1.90
CA ASN A 21 -7.56 20.71 -3.21
C ASN A 21 -7.71 19.71 -4.36
N ILE A 22 -7.32 18.44 -4.18
CA ILE A 22 -7.35 17.43 -5.25
C ILE A 22 -8.36 16.36 -4.89
N LYS A 23 -9.54 16.43 -5.51
CA LYS A 23 -10.61 15.46 -5.28
C LYS A 23 -10.49 14.24 -6.20
N GLY A 24 -10.75 13.06 -5.64
CA GLY A 24 -10.76 11.81 -6.40
C GLY A 24 -9.38 11.24 -6.73
N VAL A 25 -8.32 11.81 -6.16
CA VAL A 25 -6.95 11.32 -6.23
C VAL A 25 -6.35 11.45 -4.84
N ASP A 26 -5.77 10.38 -4.33
CA ASP A 26 -5.03 10.41 -3.08
C ASP A 26 -3.56 10.70 -3.41
N ILE A 27 -3.03 11.76 -2.84
CA ILE A 27 -1.62 12.14 -3.00
C ILE A 27 -0.98 12.18 -1.63
N SER A 28 0.18 11.57 -1.49
CA SER A 28 1.01 11.66 -0.30
C SER A 28 2.44 12.00 -0.67
N PHE A 29 3.04 12.84 0.15
CA PHE A 29 4.44 13.26 0.06
C PHE A 29 5.18 12.80 1.31
N GLY A 30 6.44 12.43 1.14
CA GLY A 30 7.37 12.14 2.22
C GLY A 30 8.67 12.90 2.00
N ILE A 31 9.28 13.35 3.07
CA ILE A 31 10.61 13.95 3.09
C ILE A 31 11.35 13.32 4.26
N ASP A 32 12.39 12.56 3.94
CA ASP A 32 13.21 11.87 4.91
C ASP A 32 14.66 12.35 4.81
N GLN A 33 15.29 12.53 5.97
CA GLN A 33 16.69 12.92 6.06
C GLN A 33 17.46 11.82 6.79
N TYR A 34 18.58 11.41 6.24
CA TYR A 34 19.45 10.41 6.83
C TYR A 34 20.92 10.80 6.71
N ASP A 35 21.68 10.41 7.73
CA ASP A 35 23.12 10.64 7.75
C ASP A 35 23.83 9.45 7.09
N LYS A 36 24.67 9.74 6.13
CA LYS A 36 25.56 8.79 5.46
C LYS A 36 27.00 9.04 5.90
N THR A 37 27.71 7.97 6.18
CA THR A 37 29.14 8.02 6.44
C THR A 37 29.87 7.29 5.32
N THR A 38 30.59 8.03 4.50
CA THR A 38 31.42 7.48 3.43
C THR A 38 32.86 7.90 3.72
N ASP A 39 33.77 6.93 3.81
CA ASP A 39 35.21 7.16 4.08
C ASP A 39 35.50 8.03 5.30
N GLY A 40 34.70 7.86 6.37
CA GLY A 40 34.85 8.64 7.60
C GLY A 40 34.28 10.08 7.54
N THR A 41 33.78 10.51 6.39
CA THR A 41 33.12 11.82 6.22
C THR A 41 31.60 11.63 6.39
N LYS A 42 31.03 12.40 7.31
CA LYS A 42 29.57 12.43 7.52
C LYS A 42 28.96 13.41 6.52
N SER A 43 28.04 12.94 5.74
CA SER A 43 27.18 13.73 4.86
C SER A 43 25.72 13.46 5.19
N THR A 44 24.87 14.46 4.98
CA THR A 44 23.42 14.33 5.19
C THR A 44 22.74 14.30 3.83
N ALA A 45 22.02 13.21 3.56
CA ALA A 45 21.21 13.07 2.36
C ALA A 45 19.73 13.29 2.67
N THR A 46 19.01 13.85 1.72
CA THR A 46 17.56 14.06 1.84
C THR A 46 16.88 13.27 0.73
N SER A 47 15.90 12.46 1.10
CA SER A 47 15.06 11.71 0.20
C SER A 47 13.67 12.33 0.14
N TYR A 48 13.21 12.57 -1.06
CA TYR A 48 11.86 13.04 -1.37
C TYR A 48 11.09 11.90 -1.98
N SER A 49 9.95 11.56 -1.41
CA SER A 49 9.06 10.53 -1.94
C SER A 49 7.69 11.11 -2.25
N TYR A 50 7.05 10.57 -3.27
CA TYR A 50 5.66 10.86 -3.54
C TYR A 50 4.93 9.59 -3.93
N LYS A 51 3.64 9.58 -3.65
CA LYS A 51 2.74 8.51 -4.02
C LYS A 51 1.40 9.09 -4.41
N VAL A 52 0.96 8.76 -5.61
CA VAL A 52 -0.32 9.17 -6.16
C VAL A 52 -1.15 7.93 -6.38
N SER A 53 -2.39 7.91 -5.90
CA SER A 53 -3.30 6.83 -6.17
C SER A 53 -4.68 7.32 -6.57
N LYS A 54 -5.30 6.62 -7.50
CA LYS A 54 -6.64 6.89 -7.98
C LYS A 54 -7.45 5.61 -8.04
N THR A 55 -8.65 5.66 -7.49
CA THR A 55 -9.60 4.56 -7.55
C THR A 55 -10.62 4.82 -8.66
N LEU A 56 -10.89 3.81 -9.47
CA LEU A 56 -11.76 3.85 -10.64
C LEU A 56 -12.81 2.74 -10.58
N PHE A 57 -13.87 2.88 -11.37
CA PHE A 57 -14.92 1.86 -11.54
C PHE A 57 -15.57 1.39 -10.24
N ASN A 58 -16.15 2.31 -9.47
CA ASN A 58 -16.79 2.02 -8.18
C ASN A 58 -15.87 1.27 -7.21
N ASP A 59 -14.69 1.82 -7.03
CA ASP A 59 -13.66 1.31 -6.12
C ASP A 59 -13.09 -0.08 -6.45
N ARG A 60 -13.29 -0.55 -7.68
CA ARG A 60 -12.76 -1.85 -8.08
C ARG A 60 -11.33 -1.83 -8.58
N PHE A 61 -10.91 -0.76 -9.23
CA PHE A 61 -9.54 -0.57 -9.70
C PHE A 61 -8.86 0.53 -8.92
N LYS A 62 -7.68 0.27 -8.40
CA LYS A 62 -6.82 1.28 -7.82
C LYS A 62 -5.50 1.30 -8.57
N ILE A 63 -5.16 2.45 -9.12
CA ILE A 63 -3.87 2.70 -9.75
C ILE A 63 -3.04 3.45 -8.74
N VAL A 64 -1.80 3.01 -8.55
CA VAL A 64 -0.83 3.63 -7.66
C VAL A 64 0.43 3.91 -8.45
N VAL A 65 0.91 5.14 -8.38
CA VAL A 65 2.18 5.57 -8.96
C VAL A 65 2.97 6.25 -7.86
N GLY A 66 4.21 5.89 -7.72
CA GLY A 66 5.11 6.46 -6.74
C GLY A 66 6.51 6.61 -7.28
N GLY A 67 7.27 7.45 -6.62
CA GLY A 67 8.67 7.65 -6.90
C GLY A 67 9.38 8.24 -5.70
N ASN A 68 10.68 8.12 -5.73
CA ASN A 68 11.55 8.72 -4.75
C ASN A 68 12.76 9.36 -5.47
N TYR A 69 13.21 10.45 -4.91
CA TYR A 69 14.42 11.13 -5.33
C TYR A 69 15.29 11.39 -4.10
N SER A 70 16.54 11.01 -4.17
CA SER A 70 17.52 11.29 -3.11
C SER A 70 18.57 12.28 -3.61
N THR A 71 18.95 13.21 -2.77
CA THR A 71 20.06 14.15 -3.06
C THR A 71 21.43 13.50 -3.06
N ASP A 72 21.48 12.22 -2.71
CA ASP A 72 22.70 11.39 -2.69
C ASP A 72 22.85 10.53 -3.95
N ALA A 73 21.92 10.65 -4.89
CA ALA A 73 22.01 9.98 -6.19
C ALA A 73 23.19 10.56 -7.00
N ASP A 74 24.04 9.69 -7.53
CA ASP A 74 25.13 10.10 -8.39
C ASP A 74 24.56 10.83 -9.62
N GLN A 75 25.27 11.87 -10.09
CA GLN A 75 24.79 12.80 -11.13
C GLN A 75 24.52 12.14 -12.51
N ASP A 76 24.91 10.87 -12.67
CA ASP A 76 24.71 10.09 -13.90
C ASP A 76 23.37 9.34 -13.95
N GLU A 77 22.57 9.38 -12.86
CA GLU A 77 21.24 8.77 -12.86
C GLU A 77 20.24 9.60 -13.65
N ASN A 78 19.60 8.98 -14.63
CA ASN A 78 18.49 9.59 -15.38
C ASN A 78 17.37 9.99 -14.42
N LEU A 79 17.29 11.27 -14.12
CA LEU A 79 16.25 11.89 -13.26
C LEU A 79 14.83 11.43 -13.65
N ALA A 80 14.59 11.20 -14.95
CA ALA A 80 13.28 10.78 -15.43
C ALA A 80 12.91 9.33 -15.04
N GLU A 81 13.90 8.45 -14.92
CA GLU A 81 13.69 7.05 -14.51
C GLU A 81 13.45 6.95 -13.00
N ASN A 82 14.09 7.80 -12.23
CA ASN A 82 13.94 7.85 -10.78
C ASN A 82 12.65 8.54 -10.31
N LEU A 83 12.02 9.32 -11.18
CA LEU A 83 10.74 9.97 -10.84
C LEU A 83 9.57 8.99 -10.76
N VAL A 84 9.60 7.85 -11.45
CA VAL A 84 8.52 6.86 -11.42
C VAL A 84 9.11 5.47 -11.17
N ASN A 85 9.32 5.15 -9.90
CA ASN A 85 9.94 3.89 -9.49
C ASN A 85 8.90 2.81 -9.22
N ASP A 86 7.71 3.22 -8.77
CA ASP A 86 6.64 2.34 -8.37
C ASP A 86 5.41 2.56 -9.22
N VAL A 87 4.96 1.53 -9.91
CA VAL A 87 3.66 1.50 -10.56
C VAL A 87 2.94 0.23 -10.12
N ALA A 88 1.73 0.37 -9.62
CA ALA A 88 0.91 -0.78 -9.26
C ALA A 88 -0.54 -0.57 -9.68
N VAL A 89 -1.16 -1.66 -10.09
CA VAL A 89 -2.59 -1.74 -10.36
C VAL A 89 -3.18 -2.80 -9.44
N GLU A 90 -4.18 -2.42 -8.67
CA GLU A 90 -4.90 -3.30 -7.76
C GLU A 90 -6.32 -3.50 -8.27
N TYR A 91 -6.75 -4.75 -8.40
CA TYR A 91 -8.11 -5.11 -8.75
C TYR A 91 -8.80 -5.77 -7.56
N MET A 92 -9.86 -5.15 -7.07
CA MET A 92 -10.63 -5.65 -5.94
C MET A 92 -11.63 -6.70 -6.39
N LEU A 93 -11.44 -7.94 -5.91
CA LEU A 93 -12.29 -9.09 -6.23
C LEU A 93 -13.61 -9.04 -5.48
N ASN A 94 -13.65 -8.44 -4.30
CA ASN A 94 -14.87 -8.28 -3.51
C ASN A 94 -15.13 -6.81 -3.12
N ARG A 95 -16.40 -6.50 -2.84
CA ARG A 95 -16.83 -5.14 -2.46
C ARG A 95 -16.26 -4.65 -1.12
N SER A 96 -15.86 -5.54 -0.24
CA SER A 96 -15.28 -5.20 1.06
C SER A 96 -13.80 -4.79 0.98
N GLY A 97 -13.17 -4.92 -0.20
CA GLY A 97 -11.74 -4.63 -0.39
C GLY A 97 -10.81 -5.59 0.36
N SER A 98 -11.36 -6.72 0.86
CA SER A 98 -10.58 -7.69 1.61
C SER A 98 -9.80 -8.67 0.74
N MET A 99 -10.17 -8.79 -0.54
CA MET A 99 -9.48 -9.62 -1.53
C MET A 99 -9.16 -8.79 -2.76
N TYR A 100 -7.89 -8.74 -3.14
CA TYR A 100 -7.48 -8.06 -4.37
C TYR A 100 -6.27 -8.73 -5.00
N VAL A 101 -6.17 -8.56 -6.31
CA VAL A 101 -4.99 -8.89 -7.10
C VAL A 101 -4.21 -7.60 -7.34
N ARG A 102 -2.91 -7.65 -7.15
CA ARG A 102 -2.01 -6.52 -7.41
C ARG A 102 -0.99 -6.93 -8.45
N VAL A 103 -0.88 -6.15 -9.51
CA VAL A 103 0.21 -6.19 -10.47
C VAL A 103 1.10 -4.99 -10.18
N PHE A 104 2.40 -5.19 -10.07
CA PHE A 104 3.31 -4.10 -9.74
C PHE A 104 4.60 -4.18 -10.52
N ARG A 105 5.20 -3.04 -10.74
CA ARG A 105 6.56 -2.82 -11.19
C ARG A 105 7.23 -1.87 -10.22
N HIS A 106 8.35 -2.31 -9.69
CA HIS A 106 9.22 -1.52 -8.83
C HIS A 106 10.60 -1.44 -9.45
N VAL A 107 11.15 -0.25 -9.53
CA VAL A 107 12.52 0.00 -9.96
C VAL A 107 13.29 0.54 -8.78
N GLY A 108 14.39 -0.10 -8.44
CA GLY A 108 15.21 0.29 -7.29
C GLY A 108 16.67 -0.09 -7.48
N TYR A 109 17.54 0.53 -6.72
CA TYR A 109 18.96 0.18 -6.65
C TYR A 109 19.20 -0.70 -5.43
N GLU A 110 19.73 -1.89 -5.63
CA GLU A 110 20.02 -2.81 -4.53
C GLU A 110 21.47 -2.69 -4.02
N SER A 111 22.42 -2.39 -4.89
CA SER A 111 23.81 -2.07 -4.50
C SER A 111 24.57 -1.38 -5.63
N ILE A 112 25.70 -0.75 -5.28
CA ILE A 112 26.63 -0.10 -6.24
C ILE A 112 27.19 -1.11 -7.27
N LEU A 113 27.22 -2.40 -6.92
CA LEU A 113 27.78 -3.46 -7.79
C LEU A 113 26.73 -4.08 -8.72
N GLU A 114 25.45 -4.05 -8.35
CA GLU A 114 24.38 -4.71 -9.10
C GLU A 114 23.56 -3.74 -9.96
N GLY A 115 23.65 -2.44 -9.67
CA GLY A 115 22.98 -1.39 -10.43
C GLY A 115 21.47 -1.36 -10.23
N GLU A 116 20.75 -0.95 -11.26
CA GLU A 116 19.30 -0.81 -11.26
C GLU A 116 18.62 -2.18 -11.42
N ILE A 117 17.73 -2.52 -10.52
CA ILE A 117 16.92 -3.73 -10.57
C ILE A 117 15.46 -3.39 -10.79
N THR A 118 14.89 -3.95 -11.84
CA THR A 118 13.46 -3.87 -12.11
C THR A 118 12.77 -5.13 -11.62
N GLN A 119 11.90 -4.99 -10.63
CA GLN A 119 11.06 -6.06 -10.11
C GLN A 119 9.64 -5.92 -10.66
N THR A 120 9.14 -6.95 -11.33
CA THR A 120 7.75 -7.00 -11.79
C THR A 120 7.09 -8.23 -11.21
N GLY A 121 5.90 -8.09 -10.69
CA GLY A 121 5.22 -9.19 -10.04
C GLY A 121 3.71 -9.08 -10.04
N VAL A 122 3.09 -10.22 -9.75
CA VAL A 122 1.65 -10.33 -9.51
C VAL A 122 1.46 -10.93 -8.13
N GLY A 123 0.68 -10.25 -7.29
CA GLY A 123 0.37 -10.68 -5.94
C GLY A 123 -1.13 -10.82 -5.72
N PHE A 124 -1.51 -11.83 -4.97
CA PHE A 124 -2.86 -11.97 -4.42
C PHE A 124 -2.83 -11.60 -2.94
N VAL A 125 -3.70 -10.70 -2.54
CA VAL A 125 -3.78 -10.23 -1.15
C VAL A 125 -5.15 -10.54 -0.59
N LEU A 126 -5.15 -11.24 0.55
CA LEU A 126 -6.32 -11.49 1.37
C LEU A 126 -6.16 -10.80 2.72
N LYS A 127 -6.99 -9.79 2.97
CA LYS A 127 -7.07 -9.10 4.26
C LYS A 127 -8.21 -9.68 5.07
N ARG A 128 -7.93 -10.36 6.16
CA ARG A 128 -8.95 -10.86 7.09
C ARG A 128 -8.76 -10.19 8.45
N LYS A 129 -9.81 -9.54 8.95
CA LYS A 129 -9.81 -9.02 10.30
C LYS A 129 -10.10 -10.19 11.26
N ILE A 130 -9.09 -10.58 12.02
CA ILE A 130 -9.19 -11.68 13.01
C ILE A 130 -9.30 -11.02 14.37
N ASN A 131 -10.45 -11.20 15.03
CA ASN A 131 -10.67 -10.65 16.35
C ASN A 131 -10.14 -11.60 17.46
N ARG A 132 -10.06 -12.91 17.17
CA ARG A 132 -9.51 -13.93 18.06
C ARG A 132 -8.77 -14.98 17.24
N LEU A 133 -7.68 -15.52 17.79
CA LEU A 133 -6.89 -16.58 17.13
C LEU A 133 -7.69 -17.86 16.87
N SER A 134 -8.71 -18.13 17.71
CA SER A 134 -9.62 -19.26 17.53
C SER A 134 -10.49 -19.19 16.26
N ASP A 135 -10.66 -18.00 15.69
CA ASP A 135 -11.50 -17.82 14.49
C ASP A 135 -10.82 -18.34 13.22
N ILE A 136 -9.50 -18.57 13.27
CA ILE A 136 -8.72 -19.15 12.18
C ILE A 136 -9.08 -20.62 11.98
N PHE A 137 -9.34 -21.34 13.09
CA PHE A 137 -9.56 -22.79 13.10
C PHE A 137 -11.04 -23.18 13.15
N ARG A 138 -11.95 -22.23 13.27
CA ARG A 138 -13.39 -22.48 13.26
C ARG A 138 -13.87 -22.73 11.83
N ARG A 139 -13.86 -24.00 11.43
CA ARG A 139 -14.59 -24.46 10.25
C ARG A 139 -16.08 -24.17 10.50
N GLN A 140 -16.68 -23.30 9.68
CA GLN A 140 -18.13 -23.09 9.73
C GLN A 140 -18.83 -24.44 9.48
N ARG A 141 -19.31 -25.09 10.55
CA ARG A 141 -20.31 -26.13 10.39
C ARG A 141 -21.58 -25.40 9.91
N THR A 142 -21.91 -25.56 8.68
CA THR A 142 -23.26 -25.25 8.16
C THR A 142 -24.25 -26.03 9.02
N LEU A 143 -24.97 -25.31 9.85
CA LEU A 143 -26.15 -25.88 10.52
C LEU A 143 -27.19 -26.11 9.44
N THR A 144 -27.35 -27.34 9.03
CA THR A 144 -28.49 -27.80 8.24
C THR A 144 -29.73 -27.48 9.05
N PRO A 145 -30.72 -26.76 8.52
CA PRO A 145 -31.98 -26.58 9.26
C PRO A 145 -32.65 -27.94 9.41
N GLN A 146 -32.87 -28.34 10.66
CA GLN A 146 -33.61 -29.54 10.98
C GLN A 146 -35.08 -29.29 10.61
N PRO A 147 -35.71 -30.15 9.79
CA PRO A 147 -37.12 -30.00 9.49
C PRO A 147 -37.94 -30.21 10.79
N SER A 148 -38.74 -29.22 11.12
CA SER A 148 -39.67 -29.27 12.21
C SER A 148 -40.68 -30.37 11.96
N HIS A 149 -40.63 -31.43 12.76
CA HIS A 149 -41.61 -32.48 12.77
C HIS A 149 -42.86 -31.94 13.51
N ASN A 150 -43.80 -31.41 12.72
CA ASN A 150 -45.13 -31.11 13.20
C ASN A 150 -45.86 -32.46 13.41
N ASN A 151 -45.98 -32.86 14.64
CA ASN A 151 -46.82 -33.98 15.06
C ASN A 151 -48.23 -33.44 15.36
N PRO A 152 -49.27 -33.82 14.59
CA PRO A 152 -50.64 -33.44 14.91
C PRO A 152 -51.14 -34.26 16.11
N GLN A 153 -51.49 -33.58 17.20
CA GLN A 153 -52.18 -34.18 18.32
C GLN A 153 -53.59 -34.63 17.91
N PRO A 154 -54.01 -35.86 18.25
CA PRO A 154 -55.37 -36.26 18.03
C PRO A 154 -56.31 -35.63 19.05
N ALA A 155 -57.44 -35.11 18.55
CA ALA A 155 -58.55 -34.62 19.36
C ALA A 155 -59.14 -35.76 20.20
N GLN A 156 -59.25 -35.54 21.50
CA GLN A 156 -60.07 -36.35 22.39
C GLN A 156 -61.44 -35.68 22.55
N GLN A 157 -62.42 -36.50 22.28
CA GLN A 157 -63.83 -36.28 22.57
C GLN A 157 -64.10 -36.23 24.08
#